data_d3809f11cef29ae4623d0d16dd788094
#
_entry.id   d3809f11cef29ae4623d0d16dd788094
#
_cell.length_a   1.000
_cell.length_b   1.000
_cell.length_c   1.000
_cell.angle_alpha   90.00
_cell.angle_beta   90.00
_cell.angle_gamma   90.00
#
_symmetry.space_group_name_H-M   'P 1'
#
loop_
_entity.id
_entity.type
_entity.pdbx_description
1 polymer ?
#
loop_
_entity_poly.entity_id
_entity_poly.type
_entity_poly.pdbx_seq_one_letter_code
_entity_poly.pdbx_strand_id
1 'polypeptide(L)'
;GEVRLCEEPRSMIYRKEQYNYIHRHYQCVDTGMYFTDTELDTANLEQVHAQYRDKYGIPSPSEIAQTRKKYGLSASKISLVLGLGVNQYRLYEAGEMPSEAIGKMLRSIQTPMVFYGYVENARKQMSQEE
;
A
#
# COMPACT_ATOMS: atom_id res chain seq x y z
N GLY A 1 28.08 -22.75 -2.36
CA GLY A 1 28.53 -22.39 -1.04
C GLY A 1 27.37 -22.09 -0.10
N GLU A 2 27.66 -22.04 1.16
CA GLU A 2 26.68 -21.70 2.16
C GLU A 2 26.43 -20.21 2.21
N VAL A 3 25.17 -19.83 2.47
CA VAL A 3 24.81 -18.45 2.72
C VAL A 3 24.20 -18.34 4.11
N ARG A 4 24.34 -17.17 4.70
CA ARG A 4 23.87 -16.87 6.03
C ARG A 4 22.98 -15.65 5.97
N LEU A 5 21.82 -15.70 6.63
CA LEU A 5 20.94 -14.55 6.76
C LEU A 5 21.47 -13.62 7.86
N CYS A 6 21.68 -12.37 7.50
CA CYS A 6 22.18 -11.34 8.41
C CYS A 6 21.15 -10.25 8.60
N GLU A 7 21.16 -9.64 9.78
CA GLU A 7 20.27 -8.52 10.10
C GLU A 7 21.10 -7.39 10.70
N GLU A 8 20.83 -6.16 10.27
CA GLU A 8 21.49 -4.99 10.85
C GLU A 8 20.57 -3.77 10.82
N PRO A 9 20.66 -2.89 11.83
CA PRO A 9 19.90 -1.65 11.81
C PRO A 9 20.41 -0.74 10.68
N ARG A 10 19.50 -0.19 9.91
CA ARG A 10 19.78 0.82 8.88
C ARG A 10 18.70 1.87 8.88
N SER A 11 18.92 2.93 8.12
CA SER A 11 17.89 3.93 7.87
C SER A 11 17.82 4.23 6.39
N MET A 12 16.66 4.71 5.94
CA MET A 12 16.51 5.17 4.58
C MET A 12 15.59 6.39 4.56
N ILE A 13 15.71 7.18 3.52
CA ILE A 13 14.82 8.32 3.27
C ILE A 13 13.69 7.84 2.36
N TYR A 14 12.46 8.05 2.80
CA TYR A 14 11.28 7.75 2.01
C TYR A 14 10.35 8.96 2.04
N ARG A 15 10.01 9.50 0.88
CA ARG A 15 9.17 10.70 0.75
C ARG A 15 9.65 11.84 1.68
N LYS A 16 10.96 12.08 1.65
CA LYS A 16 11.67 13.15 2.37
C LYS A 16 11.77 12.95 3.89
N GLU A 17 11.39 11.78 4.40
CA GLU A 17 11.49 11.47 5.83
C GLU A 17 12.41 10.28 6.05
N GLN A 18 13.11 10.29 7.17
CA GLN A 18 14.02 9.22 7.54
C GLN A 18 13.28 8.15 8.35
N TYR A 19 13.49 6.88 7.99
CA TYR A 19 12.91 5.74 8.68
C TYR A 19 14.00 4.76 9.05
N ASN A 20 13.93 4.23 10.26
CA ASN A 20 14.82 3.17 10.73
C ASN A 20 14.15 1.84 10.49
N TYR A 21 14.95 0.86 10.05
CA TYR A 21 14.45 -0.48 9.78
C TYR A 21 15.55 -1.50 10.00
N ILE A 22 15.19 -2.77 10.04
CA ILE A 22 16.15 -3.87 10.16
C ILE A 22 16.39 -4.41 8.76
N HIS A 23 17.60 -4.15 8.24
CA HIS A 23 17.99 -4.58 6.91
C HIS A 23 18.41 -6.05 6.94
N ARG A 24 17.72 -6.88 6.16
CA ARG A 24 18.05 -8.28 6.02
C ARG A 24 18.74 -8.53 4.69
N HIS A 25 19.83 -9.27 4.76
CA HIS A 25 20.61 -9.61 3.58
C HIS A 25 21.28 -10.95 3.80
N TYR A 26 21.78 -11.55 2.71
CA TYR A 26 22.55 -12.76 2.77
C TYR A 26 24.03 -12.44 2.70
N GLN A 27 24.83 -13.29 3.34
CA GLN A 27 26.27 -13.23 3.22
C GLN A 27 26.77 -14.60 2.75
N CYS A 28 27.59 -14.63 1.70
CA CYS A 28 28.27 -15.84 1.28
C CYS A 28 29.36 -16.14 2.31
N VAL A 29 29.31 -17.33 2.92
CA VAL A 29 30.24 -17.72 3.97
C VAL A 29 31.68 -17.80 3.43
N ASP A 30 31.83 -18.26 2.18
CA ASP A 30 33.15 -18.44 1.57
C ASP A 30 33.84 -17.14 1.15
N THR A 31 33.10 -16.21 0.57
CA THR A 31 33.66 -14.96 0.04
C THR A 31 33.45 -13.74 0.91
N GLY A 32 32.50 -13.83 1.85
CA GLY A 32 32.12 -12.69 2.68
C GLY A 32 31.25 -11.66 1.98
N MET A 33 30.88 -11.88 0.72
CA MET A 33 30.08 -10.94 -0.05
C MET A 33 28.63 -10.89 0.45
N TYR A 34 28.07 -9.69 0.49
CA TYR A 34 26.68 -9.47 0.86
C TYR A 34 25.82 -9.36 -0.40
N PHE A 35 24.59 -9.88 -0.33
CA PHE A 35 23.63 -9.75 -1.42
C PHE A 35 22.22 -9.89 -0.89
N THR A 36 21.24 -9.48 -1.68
CA THR A 36 19.83 -9.64 -1.39
C THR A 36 19.15 -10.33 -2.56
N ASP A 37 17.91 -10.73 -2.36
CA ASP A 37 17.03 -11.19 -3.44
C ASP A 37 15.76 -10.36 -3.42
N THR A 38 14.85 -10.63 -4.35
CA THR A 38 13.60 -9.87 -4.48
C THR A 38 12.75 -9.94 -3.21
N GLU A 39 12.69 -11.11 -2.58
CA GLU A 39 11.90 -11.30 -1.35
C GLU A 39 12.46 -10.46 -0.19
N LEU A 40 13.78 -10.46 -0.01
CA LEU A 40 14.39 -9.65 1.04
C LEU A 40 14.28 -8.16 0.76
N ASP A 41 14.47 -7.74 -0.51
CA ASP A 41 14.33 -6.35 -0.88
C ASP A 41 12.91 -5.85 -0.59
N THR A 42 11.90 -6.65 -0.95
CA THR A 42 10.50 -6.33 -0.68
C THR A 42 10.24 -6.24 0.83
N ALA A 43 10.70 -7.21 1.60
CA ALA A 43 10.50 -7.23 3.04
C ALA A 43 11.18 -6.05 3.73
N ASN A 44 12.39 -5.68 3.29
CA ASN A 44 13.11 -4.53 3.82
C ASN A 44 12.32 -3.24 3.56
N LEU A 45 11.84 -3.04 2.34
CA LEU A 45 11.08 -1.85 1.97
C LEU A 45 9.72 -1.79 2.66
N GLU A 46 9.06 -2.94 2.85
CA GLU A 46 7.75 -2.97 3.51
C GLU A 46 7.79 -2.51 4.96
N GLN A 47 8.91 -2.69 5.65
CA GLN A 47 9.06 -2.15 7.01
C GLN A 47 8.91 -0.64 7.01
N VAL A 48 9.51 0.03 6.04
CA VAL A 48 9.44 1.48 5.90
C VAL A 48 8.04 1.91 5.46
N HIS A 49 7.45 1.20 4.49
CA HIS A 49 6.10 1.47 4.02
C HIS A 49 5.07 1.34 5.16
N ALA A 50 5.21 0.33 6.00
CA ALA A 50 4.30 0.13 7.13
C ALA A 50 4.38 1.29 8.12
N GLN A 51 5.59 1.79 8.40
CA GLN A 51 5.77 2.94 9.28
C GLN A 51 5.15 4.20 8.67
N TYR A 52 5.31 4.39 7.36
CA TYR A 52 4.74 5.53 6.66
C TYR A 52 3.21 5.49 6.71
N ARG A 53 2.61 4.33 6.42
CA ARG A 53 1.16 4.17 6.49
C ARG A 53 0.62 4.46 7.88
N ASP A 54 1.30 3.93 8.90
CA ASP A 54 0.89 4.14 10.29
C ASP A 54 0.94 5.61 10.67
N LYS A 55 2.00 6.29 10.28
CA LYS A 55 2.20 7.71 10.58
C LYS A 55 1.12 8.60 9.96
N TYR A 56 0.71 8.31 8.72
CA TYR A 56 -0.22 9.15 7.98
C TYR A 56 -1.64 8.62 7.92
N GLY A 57 -1.92 7.55 8.65
CA GLY A 57 -3.27 6.98 8.71
C GLY A 57 -3.73 6.32 7.42
N ILE A 58 -2.81 5.81 6.62
CA ILE A 58 -3.11 5.14 5.34
C ILE A 58 -3.38 3.67 5.62
N PRO A 59 -4.49 3.10 5.12
CA PRO A 59 -4.76 1.67 5.34
C PRO A 59 -3.72 0.78 4.67
N SER A 60 -3.50 -0.40 5.23
CA SER A 60 -2.63 -1.40 4.63
C SER A 60 -3.26 -1.95 3.34
N PRO A 61 -2.48 -2.56 2.44
CA PRO A 61 -3.04 -3.22 1.26
C PRO A 61 -4.14 -4.24 1.60
N SER A 62 -3.96 -4.97 2.70
CA SER A 62 -4.96 -5.93 3.16
C SER A 62 -6.27 -5.24 3.57
N GLU A 63 -6.18 -4.14 4.32
CA GLU A 63 -7.37 -3.37 4.70
C GLU A 63 -8.08 -2.80 3.48
N ILE A 64 -7.32 -2.32 2.50
CA ILE A 64 -7.87 -1.79 1.24
C ILE A 64 -8.66 -2.86 0.50
N ALA A 65 -8.11 -4.07 0.41
CA ALA A 65 -8.78 -5.20 -0.21
C ALA A 65 -10.06 -5.61 0.56
N GLN A 66 -9.97 -5.62 1.90
CA GLN A 66 -11.10 -5.98 2.75
C GLN A 66 -12.26 -4.98 2.61
N THR A 67 -11.95 -3.70 2.49
CA THR A 67 -12.97 -2.65 2.28
C THR A 67 -13.75 -2.91 0.99
N ARG A 68 -13.06 -3.22 -0.10
CA ARG A 68 -13.71 -3.54 -1.37
C ARG A 68 -14.60 -4.77 -1.25
N LYS A 69 -14.09 -5.82 -0.62
CA LYS A 69 -14.85 -7.08 -0.43
C LYS A 69 -16.08 -6.87 0.44
N LYS A 70 -15.95 -6.04 1.47
CA LYS A 70 -17.07 -5.67 2.34
C LYS A 70 -18.23 -5.06 1.57
N TYR A 71 -17.93 -4.24 0.57
CA TYR A 71 -18.96 -3.60 -0.24
C TYR A 71 -19.35 -4.43 -1.48
N GLY A 72 -18.73 -5.58 -1.69
CA GLY A 72 -19.08 -6.50 -2.76
C GLY A 72 -18.80 -5.99 -4.16
N LEU A 73 -17.79 -5.13 -4.31
CA LEU A 73 -17.47 -4.51 -5.60
C LEU A 73 -16.17 -5.07 -6.18
N SER A 74 -16.06 -5.03 -7.52
CA SER A 74 -14.80 -5.28 -8.20
C SER A 74 -13.86 -4.09 -8.00
N ALA A 75 -12.56 -4.31 -8.20
CA ALA A 75 -11.57 -3.23 -8.05
C ALA A 75 -11.81 -2.11 -9.07
N SER A 76 -12.21 -2.45 -10.31
CA SER A 76 -12.52 -1.43 -11.31
C SER A 76 -13.77 -0.64 -10.94
N LYS A 77 -14.78 -1.29 -10.39
CA LYS A 77 -16.02 -0.63 -10.00
C LYS A 77 -15.80 0.36 -8.85
N ILE A 78 -15.09 -0.06 -7.83
CA ILE A 78 -14.82 0.84 -6.70
C ILE A 78 -13.91 2.00 -7.12
N SER A 79 -12.98 1.77 -8.06
CA SER A 79 -12.17 2.86 -8.63
C SER A 79 -13.06 3.93 -9.25
N LEU A 80 -14.04 3.51 -10.06
CA LEU A 80 -14.97 4.44 -10.69
C LEU A 80 -15.81 5.21 -9.66
N VAL A 81 -16.32 4.51 -8.65
CA VAL A 81 -17.11 5.13 -7.59
C VAL A 81 -16.31 6.22 -6.87
N LEU A 82 -15.01 5.97 -6.64
CA LEU A 82 -14.16 6.90 -5.92
C LEU A 82 -13.55 8.00 -6.81
N GLY A 83 -13.78 7.95 -8.12
CA GLY A 83 -13.19 8.91 -9.04
C GLY A 83 -11.73 8.66 -9.34
N LEU A 84 -11.27 7.43 -9.14
CA LEU A 84 -9.89 7.01 -9.44
C LEU A 84 -9.81 6.44 -10.86
N GLY A 85 -8.59 6.32 -11.39
CA GLY A 85 -8.38 5.59 -12.64
C GLY A 85 -8.83 4.14 -12.48
N VAL A 86 -9.29 3.52 -13.56
CA VAL A 86 -9.96 2.21 -13.53
C VAL A 86 -9.12 1.10 -12.89
N ASN A 87 -7.80 1.18 -12.97
CA ASN A 87 -6.89 0.18 -12.41
C ASN A 87 -6.26 0.60 -11.08
N GLN A 88 -6.56 1.79 -10.59
CA GLN A 88 -5.82 2.38 -9.48
C GLN A 88 -6.07 1.67 -8.16
N TYR A 89 -7.32 1.32 -7.85
CA TYR A 89 -7.62 0.62 -6.60
C TYR A 89 -6.90 -0.72 -6.51
N ARG A 90 -6.86 -1.46 -7.62
CA ARG A 90 -6.16 -2.73 -7.70
C ARG A 90 -4.67 -2.58 -7.38
N LEU A 91 -4.06 -1.48 -7.86
CA LEU A 91 -2.65 -1.20 -7.58
C LEU A 91 -2.41 -0.93 -6.09
N TYR A 92 -3.32 -0.23 -5.43
CA TYR A 92 -3.22 -0.01 -3.99
C TYR A 92 -3.36 -1.33 -3.20
N GLU A 93 -4.24 -2.23 -3.62
CA GLU A 93 -4.34 -3.56 -3.01
C GLU A 93 -3.05 -4.36 -3.20
N ALA A 94 -2.33 -4.10 -4.29
CA ALA A 94 -1.06 -4.78 -4.60
C ALA A 94 0.14 -4.17 -3.88
N GLY A 95 -0.05 -3.06 -3.18
CA GLY A 95 1.01 -2.46 -2.37
C GLY A 95 1.50 -1.09 -2.81
N GLU A 96 0.99 -0.53 -3.92
CA GLU A 96 1.36 0.82 -4.31
C GLU A 96 0.95 1.80 -3.21
N MET A 97 1.86 2.72 -2.87
CA MET A 97 1.59 3.70 -1.82
C MET A 97 0.77 4.85 -2.38
N PRO A 98 -0.45 5.08 -1.87
CA PRO A 98 -1.23 6.24 -2.30
C PRO A 98 -0.62 7.55 -1.79
N SER A 99 -1.07 8.66 -2.36
CA SER A 99 -0.77 9.97 -1.79
C SER A 99 -1.43 10.09 -0.41
N GLU A 100 -0.99 11.06 0.38
CA GLU A 100 -1.58 11.30 1.69
C GLU A 100 -3.10 11.56 1.60
N ALA A 101 -3.51 12.37 0.61
CA ALA A 101 -4.93 12.68 0.40
C ALA A 101 -5.74 11.43 0.04
N ILE A 102 -5.23 10.64 -0.89
CA ILE A 102 -5.92 9.40 -1.29
C ILE A 102 -5.92 8.39 -0.14
N GLY A 103 -4.83 8.33 0.62
CA GLY A 103 -4.77 7.46 1.80
C GLY A 103 -5.84 7.80 2.82
N LYS A 104 -6.07 9.08 3.06
CA LYS A 104 -7.14 9.54 3.97
C LYS A 104 -8.53 9.18 3.44
N MET A 105 -8.73 9.31 2.12
CA MET A 105 -9.97 8.88 1.48
C MET A 105 -10.20 7.38 1.68
N LEU A 106 -9.17 6.57 1.41
CA LEU A 106 -9.26 5.12 1.57
C LEU A 106 -9.57 4.73 3.03
N ARG A 107 -9.04 5.47 3.99
CA ARG A 107 -9.36 5.26 5.41
C ARG A 107 -10.82 5.63 5.69
N SER A 108 -11.27 6.77 5.18
CA SER A 108 -12.61 7.29 5.45
C SER A 108 -13.72 6.39 4.91
N ILE A 109 -13.50 5.76 3.75
CA ILE A 109 -14.54 4.91 3.13
C ILE A 109 -14.72 3.57 3.85
N GLN A 110 -13.90 3.26 4.83
CA GLN A 110 -14.15 2.10 5.71
C GLN A 110 -15.45 2.30 6.49
N THR A 111 -15.86 3.55 6.69
CA THR A 111 -17.14 3.90 7.29
C THR A 111 -18.24 3.87 6.22
N PRO A 112 -19.26 3.00 6.34
CA PRO A 112 -20.27 2.86 5.28
C PRO A 112 -20.99 4.14 4.90
N MET A 113 -21.28 5.02 5.84
CA MET A 113 -21.93 6.30 5.55
C MET A 113 -21.11 7.17 4.61
N VAL A 114 -19.80 7.20 4.82
CA VAL A 114 -18.88 7.95 3.94
C VAL A 114 -18.88 7.33 2.55
N PHE A 115 -18.73 6.02 2.47
CA PHE A 115 -18.74 5.32 1.18
C PHE A 115 -20.05 5.53 0.44
N TYR A 116 -21.16 5.50 1.13
CA TYR A 116 -22.48 5.74 0.54
C TYR A 116 -22.54 7.11 -0.16
N GLY A 117 -21.91 8.12 0.44
CA GLY A 117 -21.83 9.44 -0.18
C GLY A 117 -21.14 9.43 -1.55
N TYR A 118 -20.06 8.67 -1.66
CA TYR A 118 -19.36 8.49 -2.95
C TYR A 118 -20.26 7.77 -3.96
N VAL A 119 -20.98 6.73 -3.53
CA VAL A 119 -21.90 5.98 -4.41
C VAL A 119 -22.99 6.90 -4.95
N GLU A 120 -23.61 7.69 -4.09
CA GLU A 120 -24.68 8.62 -4.50
C GLU A 120 -24.15 9.68 -5.46
N ASN A 121 -22.96 10.21 -5.21
CA ASN A 121 -22.34 11.20 -6.09
C ASN A 121 -22.03 10.60 -7.48
N ALA A 122 -21.51 9.38 -7.50
CA ALA A 122 -21.22 8.65 -8.75
C ALA A 122 -22.51 8.39 -9.54
N ARG A 123 -23.58 8.01 -8.84
CA ARG A 123 -24.89 7.76 -9.45
C ARG A 123 -25.44 9.03 -10.11
N LYS A 124 -25.31 10.18 -9.45
CA LYS A 124 -25.74 11.47 -10.00
C LYS A 124 -24.98 11.83 -11.26
N GLN A 125 -23.66 11.61 -11.27
CA GLN A 125 -22.82 11.88 -12.43
C GLN A 125 -23.24 11.02 -13.63
N MET A 126 -23.52 9.74 -13.40
CA MET A 126 -23.99 8.84 -14.45
C MET A 126 -25.33 9.28 -15.04
N SER A 127 -26.26 9.74 -14.20
CA SER A 127 -27.56 10.26 -14.65
C SER A 127 -27.43 11.50 -15.51
N GLN A 128 -26.45 12.36 -15.22
CA GLN A 128 -26.22 13.57 -15.99
C GLN A 128 -25.62 13.30 -17.37
N GLU A 129 -24.91 12.20 -17.54
CA GLU A 129 -24.29 11.81 -18.80
C GLU A 129 -25.28 11.17 -19.76
N GLU A 130 -26.41 10.72 -19.29
CA GLU A 130 -27.49 10.20 -20.10
C GLU A 130 -28.35 11.36 -20.64
#